data_96dce9b5acbc6711f7a09a5d6d164281
#
_entry.id   96dce9b5acbc6711f7a09a5d6d164281
#
_cell.length_a   1.000
_cell.length_b   1.000
_cell.length_c   1.000
_cell.angle_alpha   90.00
_cell.angle_beta   90.00
_cell.angle_gamma   90.00
#
_symmetry.space_group_name_H-M   'P 1'
#
loop_
_entity.id
_entity.type
_entity.pdbx_description
1 polymer ?
#
loop_
_entity_poly.entity_id
_entity_poly.type
_entity_poly.pdbx_seq_one_letter_code
_entity_poly.pdbx_strand_id
1 'polypeptide(L)'
;LNEFIEFDDYKLFYSDIGLPVPDPKASDYTLSSDQCSRFLRLLYNSSVLNNKDSEYALSLLSESVYNGGLLRNIKEKNIKVAHKFGERFFTDANQLHETAIFYTQPNPFLITVLTNGKDTAQEAALIGRIGAMALDYSKSKIQ
;
A
#
# COMPACT_ATOMS: atom_id res chain seq x y z
N LEU A 1 14.81 1.42 13.31
CA LEU A 1 13.79 2.42 13.65
C LEU A 1 13.58 2.51 15.15
N ASN A 2 13.53 1.38 15.86
CA ASN A 2 13.29 1.32 17.30
C ASN A 2 14.40 1.97 18.17
N GLU A 3 15.53 2.34 17.60
CA GLU A 3 16.62 3.04 18.28
C GLU A 3 16.43 4.56 18.31
N PHE A 4 15.50 5.10 17.51
CA PHE A 4 15.33 6.55 17.32
C PHE A 4 13.92 7.06 17.70
N ILE A 5 12.99 6.17 17.99
CA ILE A 5 11.60 6.53 18.33
C ILE A 5 11.26 5.85 19.65
N GLU A 6 10.90 6.64 20.64
CA GLU A 6 10.40 6.12 21.92
C GLU A 6 9.09 5.36 21.72
N PHE A 7 8.91 4.28 22.48
CA PHE A 7 7.73 3.43 22.29
C PHE A 7 6.41 4.18 22.58
N ASP A 8 6.43 5.17 23.44
CA ASP A 8 5.25 5.97 23.76
C ASP A 8 4.86 6.91 22.61
N ASP A 9 5.83 7.47 21.88
CA ASP A 9 5.57 8.25 20.66
C ASP A 9 4.98 7.35 19.57
N TYR A 10 5.48 6.12 19.49
CA TYR A 10 4.95 5.12 18.57
C TYR A 10 3.49 4.75 18.87
N LYS A 11 3.17 4.52 20.15
CA LYS A 11 1.79 4.28 20.60
C LYS A 11 0.87 5.44 20.26
N LEU A 12 1.32 6.66 20.57
CA LEU A 12 0.56 7.89 20.31
C LEU A 12 0.24 8.00 18.82
N PHE A 13 1.25 7.84 17.96
CA PHE A 13 1.06 7.88 16.51
C PHE A 13 0.02 6.87 16.02
N TYR A 14 0.12 5.58 16.42
CA TYR A 14 -0.85 4.57 16.01
C TYR A 14 -2.26 4.86 16.53
N SER A 15 -2.38 5.35 17.75
CA SER A 15 -3.65 5.77 18.33
C SER A 15 -4.27 6.94 17.54
N ASP A 16 -3.48 7.96 17.22
CA ASP A 16 -3.93 9.17 16.52
C ASP A 16 -4.42 8.86 15.10
N ILE A 17 -3.77 7.91 14.42
CA ILE A 17 -4.22 7.46 13.10
C ILE A 17 -5.30 6.37 13.16
N GLY A 18 -5.76 5.99 14.36
CA GLY A 18 -6.83 5.03 14.59
C GLY A 18 -6.47 3.61 14.16
N LEU A 19 -5.21 3.22 14.32
CA LEU A 19 -4.73 1.84 14.09
C LEU A 19 -4.46 1.13 15.42
N PRO A 20 -4.57 -0.21 15.45
CA PRO A 20 -4.12 -0.97 16.61
C PRO A 20 -2.64 -0.69 16.88
N VAL A 21 -2.32 -0.46 18.14
CA VAL A 21 -0.91 -0.29 18.55
C VAL A 21 -0.22 -1.65 18.47
N PRO A 22 0.90 -1.79 17.74
CA PRO A 22 1.65 -3.04 17.73
C PRO A 22 2.18 -3.39 19.11
N ASP A 23 1.96 -4.64 19.55
CA ASP A 23 2.59 -5.15 20.75
C ASP A 23 4.06 -5.48 20.43
N PRO A 24 5.05 -4.84 21.10
CA PRO A 24 6.46 -5.10 20.85
C PRO A 24 6.91 -6.51 21.20
N LYS A 25 6.08 -7.27 21.94
CA LYS A 25 6.35 -8.66 22.31
C LYS A 25 5.66 -9.65 21.38
N ALA A 26 4.72 -9.20 20.56
CA ALA A 26 4.05 -10.07 19.60
C ALA A 26 4.94 -10.34 18.38
N SER A 27 4.93 -11.59 17.91
CA SER A 27 5.61 -11.97 16.67
C SER A 27 4.90 -11.45 15.42
N ASP A 28 3.61 -11.11 15.57
CA ASP A 28 2.72 -10.75 14.46
C ASP A 28 1.97 -9.45 14.73
N TYR A 29 1.84 -8.67 13.67
CA TYR A 29 0.98 -7.50 13.62
C TYR A 29 0.10 -7.58 12.37
N THR A 30 -1.19 -7.82 12.59
CA THR A 30 -2.14 -8.03 11.51
C THR A 30 -2.98 -6.78 11.28
N LEU A 31 -3.09 -6.38 10.03
CA LEU A 31 -3.92 -5.27 9.57
C LEU A 31 -4.92 -5.74 8.51
N SER A 32 -6.11 -5.17 8.51
CA SER A 32 -7.05 -5.30 7.42
C SER A 32 -6.63 -4.47 6.19
N SER A 33 -7.22 -4.71 5.03
CA SER A 33 -6.95 -3.91 3.82
C SER A 33 -7.33 -2.44 4.01
N ASP A 34 -8.41 -2.13 4.75
CA ASP A 34 -8.77 -0.76 5.09
C ASP A 34 -7.69 -0.09 5.96
N GLN A 35 -7.22 -0.80 6.99
CA GLN A 35 -6.15 -0.31 7.87
C GLN A 35 -4.84 -0.09 7.10
N CYS A 36 -4.45 -1.00 6.21
CA CYS A 36 -3.28 -0.80 5.34
C CYS A 36 -3.45 0.40 4.41
N SER A 37 -4.64 0.59 3.85
CA SER A 37 -4.93 1.72 2.95
C SER A 37 -4.79 3.08 3.65
N ARG A 38 -4.99 3.10 4.97
CA ARG A 38 -5.01 4.32 5.77
C ARG A 38 -3.68 5.07 5.71
N PHE A 39 -2.55 4.37 5.70
CA PHE A 39 -1.23 5.01 5.61
C PHE A 39 -1.09 5.86 4.34
N LEU A 40 -1.42 5.32 3.17
CA LEU A 40 -1.33 6.10 1.92
C LEU A 40 -2.38 7.21 1.86
N ARG A 41 -3.57 6.99 2.44
CA ARG A 41 -4.62 8.00 2.53
C ARG A 41 -4.21 9.18 3.40
N LEU A 42 -3.54 8.94 4.51
CA LEU A 42 -3.01 9.99 5.41
C LEU A 42 -1.91 10.81 4.73
N LEU A 43 -1.02 10.16 3.97
CA LEU A 43 -0.01 10.86 3.17
C LEU A 43 -0.67 11.68 2.06
N TYR A 44 -1.61 11.11 1.32
CA TYR A 44 -2.29 11.78 0.22
C TYR A 44 -3.04 13.04 0.67
N ASN A 45 -3.68 12.97 1.83
CA ASN A 45 -4.43 14.08 2.43
C ASN A 45 -3.57 15.02 3.27
N SER A 46 -2.27 14.77 3.40
CA SER A 46 -1.35 15.53 4.29
C SER A 46 -1.88 15.66 5.73
N SER A 47 -2.46 14.55 6.25
CA SER A 47 -3.15 14.56 7.55
C SER A 47 -2.21 14.36 8.74
N VAL A 48 -1.01 13.82 8.53
CA VAL A 48 0.01 13.54 9.58
C VAL A 48 1.33 14.24 9.33
N LEU A 49 1.63 14.54 8.07
CA LEU A 49 2.79 15.34 7.66
C LEU A 49 2.28 16.60 6.97
N ASN A 50 3.10 17.64 6.92
CA ASN A 50 2.79 18.81 6.09
C ASN A 50 2.79 18.43 4.60
N ASN A 51 2.25 19.29 3.74
CA ASN A 51 2.11 19.03 2.31
C ASN A 51 3.44 18.66 1.65
N LYS A 52 4.51 19.40 1.94
CA LYS A 52 5.83 19.19 1.35
C LYS A 52 6.39 17.80 1.68
N ASP A 53 6.30 17.40 2.93
CA ASP A 53 6.84 16.12 3.39
C ASP A 53 5.95 14.95 2.94
N SER A 54 4.63 15.15 2.87
CA SER A 54 3.69 14.19 2.29
C SER A 54 3.95 13.96 0.81
N GLU A 55 4.12 15.02 0.02
CA GLU A 55 4.46 14.93 -1.41
C GLU A 55 5.81 14.25 -1.62
N TYR A 56 6.81 14.56 -0.79
CA TYR A 56 8.10 13.91 -0.84
C TYR A 56 8.01 12.41 -0.56
N ALA A 57 7.29 12.01 0.50
CA ALA A 57 7.07 10.60 0.82
C ALA A 57 6.34 9.86 -0.33
N LEU A 58 5.31 10.47 -0.92
CA LEU A 58 4.60 9.90 -2.08
C LEU A 58 5.47 9.83 -3.32
N SER A 59 6.39 10.79 -3.52
CA SER A 59 7.34 10.73 -4.63
C SER A 59 8.30 9.55 -4.49
N LEU A 60 8.85 9.31 -3.29
CA LEU A 60 9.69 8.15 -3.00
C LEU A 60 8.95 6.83 -3.25
N LEU A 61 7.68 6.74 -2.85
CA LEU A 61 6.84 5.57 -3.13
C LEU A 61 6.57 5.39 -4.64
N SER A 62 6.61 6.48 -5.41
CA SER A 62 6.44 6.41 -6.87
C SER A 62 7.72 5.99 -7.61
N GLU A 63 8.87 6.00 -6.96
CA GLU A 63 10.16 5.54 -7.48
C GLU A 63 10.41 4.04 -7.25
N SER A 64 9.44 3.35 -6.65
CA SER A 64 9.53 1.90 -6.43
C SER A 64 9.74 1.15 -7.74
N VAL A 65 10.76 0.32 -7.78
CA VAL A 65 11.10 -0.52 -8.96
C VAL A 65 10.29 -1.83 -9.00
N TYR A 66 9.51 -2.12 -7.96
CA TYR A 66 8.69 -3.32 -7.92
C TYR A 66 7.53 -3.22 -8.89
N ASN A 67 7.46 -4.14 -9.83
CA ASN A 67 6.41 -4.21 -10.85
C ASN A 67 5.72 -5.58 -10.92
N GLY A 68 5.98 -6.44 -9.95
CA GLY A 68 5.46 -7.82 -9.91
C GLY A 68 4.01 -7.95 -9.44
N GLY A 69 3.44 -6.91 -8.83
CA GLY A 69 2.09 -6.90 -8.27
C GLY A 69 1.09 -6.09 -9.08
N LEU A 70 0.51 -5.03 -8.51
CA LEU A 70 -0.54 -4.20 -9.14
C LEU A 70 -0.15 -3.66 -10.51
N LEU A 71 1.15 -3.38 -10.72
CA LEU A 71 1.66 -2.86 -11.99
C LEU A 71 1.94 -3.94 -13.04
N ARG A 72 1.93 -5.22 -12.68
CA ARG A 72 2.35 -6.35 -13.54
C ARG A 72 1.68 -6.38 -14.92
N ASN A 73 0.41 -6.06 -14.98
CA ASN A 73 -0.39 -6.12 -16.22
C ASN A 73 -0.72 -4.72 -16.77
N ILE A 74 -0.15 -3.67 -16.21
CA ILE A 74 -0.33 -2.30 -16.68
C ILE A 74 0.60 -2.04 -17.85
N LYS A 75 0.04 -1.69 -19.00
CA LYS A 75 0.79 -1.42 -20.24
C LYS A 75 1.14 0.07 -20.40
N GLU A 76 0.41 0.93 -19.74
CA GLU A 76 0.62 2.38 -19.79
C GLU A 76 1.88 2.78 -19.03
N LYS A 77 2.87 3.28 -19.76
CA LYS A 77 4.17 3.68 -19.21
C LYS A 77 4.16 5.01 -18.45
N ASN A 78 3.11 5.81 -18.64
CA ASN A 78 3.06 7.21 -18.16
C ASN A 78 2.12 7.40 -16.96
N ILE A 79 1.64 6.34 -16.34
CA ILE A 79 0.87 6.44 -15.10
C ILE A 79 1.82 6.54 -13.93
N LYS A 80 1.72 7.63 -13.17
CA LYS A 80 2.39 7.74 -11.88
C LYS A 80 1.62 6.90 -10.86
N VAL A 81 2.35 6.05 -10.11
CA VAL A 81 1.77 5.21 -9.06
C VAL A 81 2.66 5.26 -7.84
N ALA A 82 2.13 5.73 -6.72
CA ALA A 82 2.80 5.62 -5.43
C ALA A 82 2.36 4.32 -4.76
N HIS A 83 3.27 3.39 -4.54
CA HIS A 83 2.90 2.08 -4.02
C HIS A 83 3.92 1.47 -3.07
N LYS A 84 3.44 0.57 -2.21
CA LYS A 84 4.24 -0.22 -1.29
C LYS A 84 3.75 -1.66 -1.31
N PHE A 85 4.66 -2.57 -1.61
CA PHE A 85 4.42 -4.00 -1.46
C PHE A 85 5.03 -4.53 -0.15
N GLY A 86 4.55 -5.68 0.27
CA GLY A 86 5.12 -6.48 1.35
C GLY A 86 4.92 -7.96 1.07
N GLU A 87 5.87 -8.76 1.46
CA GLU A 87 5.80 -10.22 1.36
C GLU A 87 6.22 -10.87 2.66
N ARG A 88 5.62 -11.99 2.98
CA ARG A 88 5.96 -12.81 4.13
C ARG A 88 5.77 -14.28 3.80
N PHE A 89 6.74 -15.08 4.17
CA PHE A 89 6.75 -16.51 3.94
C PHE A 89 6.57 -17.25 5.26
N PHE A 90 5.60 -18.16 5.28
CA PHE A 90 5.36 -19.08 6.38
C PHE A 90 5.53 -20.52 5.89
N THR A 91 5.57 -21.47 6.80
CA THR A 91 5.67 -22.90 6.47
C THR A 91 4.49 -23.38 5.60
N ASP A 92 3.29 -22.88 5.89
CA ASP A 92 2.05 -23.36 5.30
C ASP A 92 1.38 -22.37 4.35
N ALA A 93 1.86 -21.13 4.31
CA ALA A 93 1.27 -20.07 3.49
C ALA A 93 2.28 -18.98 3.18
N ASN A 94 2.05 -18.28 2.08
CA ASN A 94 2.74 -17.05 1.71
C ASN A 94 1.76 -15.89 1.73
N GLN A 95 2.26 -14.71 1.96
CA GLN A 95 1.48 -13.48 1.88
C GLN A 95 2.20 -12.53 0.93
N LEU A 96 1.46 -12.00 -0.02
CA LEU A 96 1.88 -10.90 -0.86
C LEU A 96 0.82 -9.82 -0.79
N HIS A 97 1.24 -8.62 -0.40
CA HIS A 97 0.34 -7.50 -0.18
C HIS A 97 0.82 -6.29 -0.95
N GLU A 98 -0.10 -5.51 -1.46
CA GLU A 98 0.26 -4.24 -2.10
C GLU A 98 -0.83 -3.19 -1.89
N THR A 99 -0.40 -1.98 -1.58
CA THR A 99 -1.25 -0.78 -1.49
C THR A 99 -0.68 0.26 -2.45
N ALA A 100 -1.56 0.89 -3.25
CA ALA A 100 -1.16 1.85 -4.26
C ALA A 100 -2.15 3.00 -4.42
N ILE A 101 -1.62 4.19 -4.75
CA ILE A 101 -2.38 5.31 -5.30
C ILE A 101 -2.01 5.43 -6.77
N PHE A 102 -2.99 5.24 -7.64
CA PHE A 102 -2.90 5.50 -9.07
C PHE A 102 -3.31 6.94 -9.35
N TYR A 103 -2.40 7.74 -9.90
CA TYR A 103 -2.66 9.14 -10.26
C TYR A 103 -3.29 9.21 -11.67
N THR A 104 -4.52 8.73 -11.76
CA THR A 104 -5.31 8.79 -13.00
C THR A 104 -6.05 10.12 -13.13
N GLN A 105 -6.39 10.49 -14.37
CA GLN A 105 -7.24 11.64 -14.65
C GLN A 105 -8.66 11.15 -14.95
N PRO A 106 -9.73 11.84 -14.51
CA PRO A 106 -9.70 13.08 -13.70
C PRO A 106 -9.49 12.82 -12.21
N ASN A 107 -9.66 11.59 -11.73
CA ASN A 107 -9.63 11.28 -10.32
C ASN A 107 -8.62 10.17 -10.02
N PRO A 108 -7.66 10.40 -9.11
CA PRO A 108 -6.83 9.34 -8.59
C PRO A 108 -7.66 8.34 -7.76
N PHE A 109 -7.19 7.10 -7.66
CA PHE A 109 -7.79 6.10 -6.79
C PHE A 109 -6.76 5.35 -5.97
N LEU A 110 -7.18 4.88 -4.82
CA LEU A 110 -6.38 4.05 -3.93
C LEU A 110 -6.90 2.62 -3.95
N ILE A 111 -6.00 1.66 -4.01
CA ILE A 111 -6.31 0.24 -3.97
C ILE A 111 -5.36 -0.47 -3.01
N THR A 112 -5.90 -1.42 -2.24
CA THR A 112 -5.14 -2.31 -1.37
C THR A 112 -5.56 -3.74 -1.63
N VAL A 113 -4.61 -4.61 -1.89
CA VAL A 113 -4.83 -6.04 -2.08
C VAL A 113 -3.96 -6.81 -1.10
N LEU A 114 -4.59 -7.63 -0.27
CA LEU A 114 -3.92 -8.55 0.63
C LEU A 114 -4.22 -9.97 0.17
N THR A 115 -3.19 -10.78 0.03
CA THR A 115 -3.33 -12.19 -0.35
C THR A 115 -2.76 -13.11 0.72
N ASN A 116 -3.27 -14.34 0.76
CA ASN A 116 -2.77 -15.43 1.57
C ASN A 116 -2.94 -16.73 0.79
N GLY A 117 -1.84 -17.32 0.37
CA GLY A 117 -1.85 -18.50 -0.50
C GLY A 117 -0.60 -19.36 -0.31
N LYS A 118 -0.41 -20.29 -1.22
CA LYS A 118 0.75 -21.21 -1.21
C LYS A 118 1.75 -20.93 -2.33
N ASP A 119 1.38 -20.08 -3.28
CA ASP A 119 2.16 -19.78 -4.48
C ASP A 119 2.21 -18.29 -4.74
N THR A 120 3.33 -17.68 -4.38
CA THR A 120 3.57 -16.24 -4.56
C THR A 120 3.43 -15.79 -6.03
N ALA A 121 3.75 -16.66 -6.98
CA ALA A 121 3.60 -16.31 -8.40
C ALA A 121 2.11 -16.19 -8.80
N GLN A 122 1.26 -17.06 -8.26
CA GLN A 122 -0.19 -16.99 -8.48
C GLN A 122 -0.78 -15.76 -7.75
N GLU A 123 -0.33 -15.47 -6.56
CA GLU A 123 -0.74 -14.27 -5.80
C GLU A 123 -0.36 -13.00 -6.57
N ALA A 124 0.86 -12.90 -7.06
CA ALA A 124 1.33 -11.79 -7.87
C ALA A 124 0.52 -11.65 -9.18
N ALA A 125 0.20 -12.76 -9.83
CA ALA A 125 -0.63 -12.76 -11.02
C ALA A 125 -2.08 -12.29 -10.72
N LEU A 126 -2.63 -12.69 -9.58
CA LEU A 126 -3.95 -12.24 -9.12
C LEU A 126 -3.96 -10.73 -8.85
N ILE A 127 -2.98 -10.23 -8.07
CA ILE A 127 -2.82 -8.81 -7.75
C ILE A 127 -2.69 -8.00 -9.05
N GLY A 128 -1.89 -8.46 -10.02
CA GLY A 128 -1.73 -7.78 -11.30
C GLY A 128 -3.01 -7.72 -12.14
N ARG A 129 -3.84 -8.78 -12.12
CA ARG A 129 -5.17 -8.74 -12.77
C ARG A 129 -6.10 -7.74 -12.09
N ILE A 130 -6.12 -7.72 -10.76
CA ILE A 130 -6.93 -6.76 -9.99
C ILE A 130 -6.50 -5.33 -10.31
N GLY A 131 -5.18 -5.04 -10.36
CA GLY A 131 -4.65 -3.72 -10.71
C GLY A 131 -5.10 -3.26 -12.10
N ALA A 132 -4.99 -4.13 -13.11
CA ALA A 132 -5.45 -3.82 -14.46
C ALA A 132 -6.96 -3.57 -14.52
N MET A 133 -7.77 -4.41 -13.89
CA MET A 133 -9.23 -4.24 -13.84
C MET A 133 -9.64 -2.93 -13.14
N ALA A 134 -8.98 -2.57 -12.04
CA ALA A 134 -9.23 -1.32 -11.32
C ALA A 134 -8.92 -0.10 -12.19
N LEU A 135 -7.80 -0.15 -12.92
CA LEU A 135 -7.40 0.92 -13.85
C LEU A 135 -8.40 1.06 -15.01
N ASP A 136 -8.80 -0.05 -15.63
CA ASP A 136 -9.80 -0.05 -16.70
C ASP A 136 -11.15 0.49 -16.21
N TYR A 137 -11.58 0.08 -15.01
CA TYR A 137 -12.79 0.59 -14.39
C TYR A 137 -12.72 2.11 -14.13
N SER A 138 -11.57 2.60 -13.62
CA SER A 138 -11.41 4.04 -13.38
C SER A 138 -11.57 4.86 -14.65
N LYS A 139 -11.09 4.36 -15.78
CA LYS A 139 -11.22 5.00 -17.10
C LYS A 139 -12.65 4.96 -17.66
N SER A 140 -13.39 3.87 -17.41
CA SER A 140 -14.76 3.71 -17.90
C SER A 140 -15.77 4.67 -17.24
N LYS A 141 -15.42 5.29 -16.12
CA LYS A 141 -16.27 6.28 -15.42
C LYS A 141 -16.12 7.70 -15.97
N ILE A 142 -15.26 7.90 -16.97
CA ILE A 142 -14.97 9.21 -17.58
C ILE A 142 -15.89 9.45 -18.80
N GLN A 143 -16.64 8.45 -19.23
CA GLN A 143 -17.66 8.55 -20.30
C GLN A 143 -19.05 8.80 -19.69
#